data_aeafd4322bbb426f5bea03d8aea8474a
#
_entry.id   aeafd4322bbb426f5bea03d8aea8474a
#
_cell.length_a   1.000
_cell.length_b   1.000
_cell.length_c   1.000
_cell.angle_alpha   90.00
_cell.angle_beta   90.00
_cell.angle_gamma   90.00
#
_symmetry.space_group_name_H-M   'P 1'
#
loop_
_entity.id
_entity.type
_entity.pdbx_description
1 polymer ?
#
loop_
_entity_poly.entity_id
_entity_poly.type
_entity_poly.pdbx_seq_one_letter_code
_entity_poly.pdbx_strand_id
1 'polypeptide(L)'
;NNKSGESIFHGIGKATSDNFEVSGGNFNKSVSSGYLKDGFVCEKDSATNTYKLVTGATGVTLSESEKTIKVGESFKLEATLIPEDAELKSVEWKSSDKKIATVNKNTGTVKGVAIGDVTITATPNAAGATPATCTVHVYDEVAQIDETKYPTIEAALAAAQENDTITLLKNAASAKTLQIGKSITLDLGDYKFERTGSGNEARAIYINDGADVTIKANEAGGVKAATIALQVNAGGKLTIQGGTYEAAYALASFSSATKAAYTTIVDGVFKGFVYTNGNGHDDHITINGGTYNDMLYLASGDKSTYVINDGTFNTSLEIDAGKLDIMGGTFKARVDTTNNVNKPATNNNGSGAYVGIIVICKPDGTSANGYIGDAVVNIKGG
;
A
#
# COMPACT_ATOMS: atom_id res chain seq x y z
N ASN A 1 33.95 28.46 -46.20
CA ASN A 1 32.89 29.42 -45.84
C ASN A 1 31.55 28.86 -46.29
N ASN A 2 30.91 28.10 -45.45
CA ASN A 2 29.55 27.60 -45.73
C ASN A 2 28.52 28.73 -45.52
N LYS A 3 27.68 28.97 -46.55
CA LYS A 3 26.52 29.83 -46.45
C LYS A 3 25.52 29.22 -45.43
N SER A 4 24.81 30.07 -44.69
CA SER A 4 23.83 29.61 -43.70
C SER A 4 22.79 28.69 -44.36
N GLY A 5 22.76 27.44 -43.94
CA GLY A 5 21.79 26.43 -44.41
C GLY A 5 22.37 25.19 -45.07
N GLU A 6 23.65 25.19 -45.44
CA GLU A 6 24.27 24.03 -46.10
C GLU A 6 24.93 23.07 -45.10
N SER A 7 24.87 21.76 -45.39
CA SER A 7 25.57 20.73 -44.63
C SER A 7 27.08 20.91 -44.70
N ILE A 8 27.80 20.70 -43.61
CA ILE A 8 29.26 20.76 -43.54
C ILE A 8 29.92 19.74 -44.52
N PHE A 9 29.21 18.69 -44.87
CA PHE A 9 29.69 17.58 -45.69
C PHE A 9 28.96 17.46 -47.02
N HIS A 10 28.88 18.57 -47.77
CA HIS A 10 28.22 18.60 -49.08
C HIS A 10 29.06 17.88 -50.13
N GLY A 11 28.51 16.87 -50.80
CA GLY A 11 29.10 16.21 -51.94
C GLY A 11 29.83 14.87 -51.66
N ILE A 12 29.88 14.42 -50.43
CA ILE A 12 30.30 13.08 -50.07
C ILE A 12 29.05 12.22 -50.06
N GLY A 13 28.98 11.18 -50.87
CA GLY A 13 27.89 10.21 -50.89
C GLY A 13 27.49 9.79 -49.45
N LYS A 14 26.60 8.85 -49.20
CA LYS A 14 26.21 8.47 -47.84
C LYS A 14 27.44 8.31 -46.94
N ALA A 15 27.84 9.41 -46.24
CA ALA A 15 28.84 9.36 -45.20
C ALA A 15 28.25 8.57 -44.02
N THR A 16 28.88 7.46 -43.67
CA THR A 16 28.57 6.68 -42.45
C THR A 16 29.75 6.82 -41.49
N SER A 17 29.53 6.55 -40.22
CA SER A 17 30.61 6.49 -39.21
C SER A 17 31.75 5.56 -39.61
N ASP A 18 31.49 4.60 -40.49
CA ASP A 18 32.46 3.59 -40.89
C ASP A 18 33.52 4.11 -41.90
N ASN A 19 33.28 5.26 -42.52
CA ASN A 19 34.14 5.80 -43.56
C ASN A 19 34.48 7.28 -43.40
N PHE A 20 34.07 7.93 -42.31
CA PHE A 20 34.36 9.33 -42.08
C PHE A 20 34.36 9.69 -40.60
N GLU A 21 35.49 10.13 -40.10
CA GLU A 21 35.67 10.59 -38.74
C GLU A 21 36.19 12.02 -38.67
N VAL A 22 35.67 12.81 -37.73
CA VAL A 22 36.11 14.17 -37.44
C VAL A 22 36.89 14.18 -36.12
N SER A 23 38.16 14.58 -36.17
CA SER A 23 39.06 14.62 -35.01
C SER A 23 39.61 16.01 -34.69
N GLY A 24 39.16 17.06 -35.36
CA GLY A 24 39.63 18.43 -35.12
C GLY A 24 38.90 19.46 -35.96
N GLY A 25 39.04 20.73 -35.59
CA GLY A 25 38.49 21.87 -36.32
C GLY A 25 37.53 22.72 -35.55
N ASN A 26 37.24 23.91 -36.08
CA ASN A 26 36.17 24.80 -35.60
C ASN A 26 35.08 24.86 -36.64
N PHE A 27 33.84 24.77 -36.19
CA PHE A 27 32.66 24.64 -37.02
C PHE A 27 31.65 25.71 -36.68
N ASN A 28 30.85 26.18 -37.62
CA ASN A 28 29.74 27.08 -37.40
C ASN A 28 28.44 26.35 -37.04
N LYS A 29 28.43 25.00 -37.04
CA LYS A 29 27.39 24.12 -36.60
C LYS A 29 27.97 22.95 -35.83
N SER A 30 27.17 22.35 -34.93
CA SER A 30 27.57 21.13 -34.22
C SER A 30 27.81 19.97 -35.20
N VAL A 31 28.85 19.18 -34.93
CA VAL A 31 29.10 17.89 -35.57
C VAL A 31 28.40 16.81 -34.77
N SER A 32 27.61 15.97 -35.43
CA SER A 32 26.93 14.85 -34.77
C SER A 32 27.93 13.86 -34.19
N SER A 33 27.64 13.32 -33.00
CA SER A 33 28.49 12.35 -32.29
C SER A 33 28.86 11.12 -33.13
N GLY A 34 27.97 10.68 -34.02
CA GLY A 34 28.24 9.55 -34.92
C GLY A 34 29.34 9.79 -36.00
N TYR A 35 29.84 11.02 -36.14
CA TYR A 35 30.96 11.37 -37.03
C TYR A 35 32.21 11.81 -36.27
N LEU A 36 32.15 11.83 -34.94
CA LEU A 36 33.31 12.17 -34.13
C LEU A 36 34.20 10.94 -33.95
N LYS A 37 35.50 11.17 -34.05
CA LYS A 37 36.47 10.15 -33.60
C LYS A 37 36.27 9.88 -32.12
N ASP A 38 36.48 8.63 -31.72
CA ASP A 38 36.42 8.23 -30.33
C ASP A 38 37.27 9.14 -29.42
N GLY A 39 36.72 9.52 -28.29
CA GLY A 39 37.35 10.42 -27.35
C GLY A 39 37.13 11.92 -27.62
N PHE A 40 36.40 12.29 -28.68
CA PHE A 40 36.09 13.69 -28.96
C PHE A 40 34.65 14.08 -28.66
N VAL A 41 34.46 15.36 -28.31
CA VAL A 41 33.19 16.00 -28.10
C VAL A 41 33.11 17.31 -28.87
N CYS A 42 31.98 17.61 -29.48
CA CYS A 42 31.74 18.88 -30.16
C CYS A 42 31.12 19.87 -29.17
N GLU A 43 31.91 20.80 -28.65
CA GLU A 43 31.52 21.79 -27.65
C GLU A 43 31.24 23.16 -28.29
N LYS A 44 30.18 23.85 -27.84
CA LYS A 44 29.85 25.18 -28.29
C LYS A 44 30.65 26.23 -27.51
N ASP A 45 31.42 27.04 -28.22
CA ASP A 45 32.06 28.25 -27.72
C ASP A 45 31.00 29.39 -27.71
N SER A 46 30.61 29.79 -26.52
CA SER A 46 29.58 30.83 -26.33
C SER A 46 30.05 32.24 -26.75
N ALA A 47 31.37 32.50 -26.74
CA ALA A 47 31.94 33.81 -27.08
C ALA A 47 31.98 34.02 -28.60
N THR A 48 32.29 33.00 -29.35
CA THR A 48 32.41 33.06 -30.80
C THR A 48 31.18 32.53 -31.54
N ASN A 49 30.26 31.88 -30.81
CA ASN A 49 29.10 31.17 -31.35
C ASN A 49 29.47 30.08 -32.37
N THR A 50 30.68 29.54 -32.24
CA THR A 50 31.21 28.43 -33.05
C THR A 50 31.26 27.14 -32.22
N TYR A 51 31.58 26.04 -32.87
CA TYR A 51 31.76 24.75 -32.21
C TYR A 51 33.20 24.30 -32.43
N LYS A 52 33.87 23.81 -31.41
CA LYS A 52 35.17 23.18 -31.45
C LYS A 52 35.13 21.75 -30.98
N LEU A 53 36.08 20.95 -31.46
CA LEU A 53 36.30 19.61 -30.91
C LEU A 53 37.25 19.72 -29.73
N VAL A 54 36.88 19.10 -28.64
CA VAL A 54 37.66 18.99 -27.39
C VAL A 54 37.79 17.51 -27.03
N THR A 55 38.82 17.18 -26.29
CA THR A 55 38.95 15.84 -25.74
C THR A 55 37.97 15.64 -24.59
N GLY A 56 37.24 14.55 -24.64
CA GLY A 56 36.36 14.11 -23.58
C GLY A 56 36.84 12.81 -22.92
N ALA A 57 36.30 12.44 -21.82
CA ALA A 57 36.61 11.19 -21.17
C ALA A 57 36.03 10.01 -21.97
N THR A 58 36.85 9.00 -22.23
CA THR A 58 36.48 7.78 -22.95
C THR A 58 36.00 6.66 -22.04
N GLY A 59 36.18 6.82 -20.73
CA GLY A 59 35.72 5.88 -19.71
C GLY A 59 35.40 6.57 -18.41
N VAL A 60 34.76 5.85 -17.51
CA VAL A 60 34.44 6.28 -16.14
C VAL A 60 34.51 5.08 -15.19
N THR A 61 34.98 5.32 -13.98
CA THR A 61 34.85 4.38 -12.86
C THR A 61 33.95 4.98 -11.79
N LEU A 62 33.26 4.14 -11.06
CA LEU A 62 32.37 4.55 -9.97
C LEU A 62 32.98 4.20 -8.61
N SER A 63 32.68 5.01 -7.59
CA SER A 63 33.10 4.75 -6.20
C SER A 63 32.59 3.42 -5.66
N GLU A 64 31.45 2.94 -6.19
CA GLU A 64 30.83 1.69 -5.78
C GLU A 64 30.23 0.98 -7.01
N SER A 65 30.37 -0.35 -7.07
CA SER A 65 29.73 -1.19 -8.09
C SER A 65 28.36 -1.72 -7.62
N GLU A 66 28.15 -1.73 -6.29
CA GLU A 66 26.92 -2.19 -5.63
C GLU A 66 26.70 -1.39 -4.35
N LYS A 67 25.43 -1.08 -4.04
CA LYS A 67 25.02 -0.37 -2.83
C LYS A 67 23.64 -0.78 -2.36
N THR A 68 23.51 -1.02 -1.06
CA THR A 68 22.20 -1.25 -0.42
C THR A 68 21.79 0.01 0.36
N ILE A 69 20.56 0.49 0.14
CA ILE A 69 19.97 1.65 0.80
C ILE A 69 18.52 1.40 1.18
N LYS A 70 18.02 2.14 2.18
CA LYS A 70 16.59 2.11 2.53
C LYS A 70 15.76 3.02 1.63
N VAL A 71 14.48 2.73 1.52
CA VAL A 71 13.50 3.65 0.92
C VAL A 71 13.58 5.01 1.61
N GLY A 72 13.72 6.08 0.82
CA GLY A 72 13.88 7.46 1.28
C GLY A 72 15.32 7.88 1.54
N GLU A 73 16.26 6.95 1.71
CA GLU A 73 17.69 7.23 1.88
C GLU A 73 18.33 7.73 0.58
N SER A 74 19.37 8.53 0.72
CA SER A 74 20.16 9.03 -0.42
C SER A 74 21.65 8.88 -0.16
N PHE A 75 22.40 8.59 -1.23
CA PHE A 75 23.86 8.61 -1.21
C PHE A 75 24.39 9.24 -2.47
N LYS A 76 25.65 9.70 -2.43
CA LYS A 76 26.35 10.24 -3.58
C LYS A 76 27.21 9.15 -4.21
N LEU A 77 26.93 8.81 -5.48
CA LEU A 77 27.77 7.95 -6.28
C LEU A 77 28.78 8.84 -7.02
N GLU A 78 30.06 8.63 -6.78
CA GLU A 78 31.11 9.43 -7.38
C GLU A 78 31.65 8.78 -8.63
N ALA A 79 31.92 9.60 -9.64
CA ALA A 79 32.48 9.17 -10.93
C ALA A 79 33.87 9.76 -11.12
N THR A 80 34.84 8.89 -11.42
CA THR A 80 36.20 9.28 -11.82
C THR A 80 36.36 9.03 -13.31
N LEU A 81 36.66 10.07 -14.07
CA LEU A 81 36.76 10.01 -15.52
C LEU A 81 38.13 9.51 -15.99
N ILE A 82 38.16 8.86 -17.13
CA ILE A 82 39.36 8.32 -17.78
C ILE A 82 39.43 8.82 -19.22
N PRO A 83 40.51 9.51 -19.63
CA PRO A 83 41.58 9.99 -18.78
C PRO A 83 41.14 11.16 -17.88
N GLU A 84 41.83 11.37 -16.75
CA GLU A 84 41.52 12.44 -15.81
C GLU A 84 41.78 13.85 -16.35
N ASP A 85 42.70 13.97 -17.32
CA ASP A 85 43.09 15.21 -17.97
C ASP A 85 42.20 15.57 -19.19
N ALA A 86 41.14 14.83 -19.46
CA ALA A 86 40.17 15.18 -20.49
C ALA A 86 39.66 16.63 -20.29
N GLU A 87 39.59 17.40 -21.40
CA GLU A 87 39.12 18.79 -21.34
C GLU A 87 37.66 18.91 -20.90
N LEU A 88 36.82 17.99 -21.39
CA LEU A 88 35.40 17.92 -20.97
C LEU A 88 35.19 16.82 -19.97
N LYS A 89 34.76 17.23 -18.74
CA LYS A 89 34.55 16.34 -17.59
C LYS A 89 33.07 16.20 -17.25
N SER A 90 32.22 15.92 -18.23
CA SER A 90 30.78 15.75 -18.01
C SER A 90 30.37 14.29 -18.08
N VAL A 91 29.46 13.91 -17.19
CA VAL A 91 28.88 12.57 -17.05
C VAL A 91 27.37 12.67 -17.11
N GLU A 92 26.75 11.86 -17.93
CA GLU A 92 25.30 11.66 -17.92
C GLU A 92 24.94 10.53 -16.96
N TRP A 93 24.05 10.80 -16.03
CA TRP A 93 23.54 9.83 -15.07
C TRP A 93 22.15 9.34 -15.44
N LYS A 94 21.94 8.02 -15.42
CA LYS A 94 20.66 7.40 -15.73
C LYS A 94 20.33 6.28 -14.74
N SER A 95 19.08 6.22 -14.32
CA SER A 95 18.50 5.09 -13.60
C SER A 95 17.73 4.20 -14.59
N SER A 96 17.86 2.89 -14.46
CA SER A 96 17.11 1.91 -15.27
C SER A 96 15.63 1.90 -14.90
N ASP A 97 15.29 2.17 -13.61
CA ASP A 97 13.92 2.35 -13.14
C ASP A 97 13.82 3.44 -12.07
N LYS A 98 13.26 4.59 -12.46
CA LYS A 98 13.04 5.74 -11.56
C LYS A 98 11.98 5.50 -10.49
N LYS A 99 11.16 4.45 -10.61
CA LYS A 99 10.19 4.08 -9.59
C LYS A 99 10.87 3.38 -8.41
N ILE A 100 12.02 2.74 -8.62
CA ILE A 100 12.81 2.06 -7.58
C ILE A 100 13.84 3.02 -7.00
N ALA A 101 14.67 3.66 -7.84
CA ALA A 101 15.55 4.74 -7.40
C ALA A 101 15.73 5.80 -8.47
N THR A 102 15.89 7.04 -8.04
CA THR A 102 16.23 8.17 -8.90
C THR A 102 17.69 8.53 -8.76
N VAL A 103 18.28 9.11 -9.81
CA VAL A 103 19.60 9.70 -9.75
C VAL A 103 19.54 11.16 -10.22
N ASN A 104 20.22 12.06 -9.52
CA ASN A 104 20.36 13.45 -9.94
C ASN A 104 21.38 13.50 -11.08
N LYS A 105 20.93 13.99 -12.24
CA LYS A 105 21.72 14.02 -13.48
C LYS A 105 23.01 14.85 -13.41
N ASN A 106 23.13 15.78 -12.46
CA ASN A 106 24.27 16.68 -12.35
C ASN A 106 25.23 16.27 -11.23
N THR A 107 24.72 15.62 -10.17
CA THR A 107 25.51 15.38 -8.95
C THR A 107 25.82 13.91 -8.71
N GLY A 108 25.14 12.98 -9.41
CA GLY A 108 25.23 11.55 -9.12
C GLY A 108 24.57 11.13 -7.80
N THR A 109 23.80 12.01 -7.16
CA THR A 109 23.06 11.66 -5.93
C THR A 109 21.92 10.72 -6.26
N VAL A 110 21.96 9.53 -5.68
CA VAL A 110 20.94 8.48 -5.81
C VAL A 110 20.02 8.52 -4.62
N LYS A 111 18.70 8.37 -4.84
CA LYS A 111 17.68 8.29 -3.80
C LYS A 111 16.80 7.08 -4.02
N GLY A 112 16.66 6.23 -2.99
CA GLY A 112 15.73 5.11 -2.96
C GLY A 112 14.27 5.60 -2.90
N VAL A 113 13.40 5.04 -3.76
CA VAL A 113 11.99 5.41 -3.88
C VAL A 113 11.08 4.27 -3.48
N ALA A 114 11.35 3.07 -3.95
CA ALA A 114 10.59 1.85 -3.63
C ALA A 114 11.50 0.64 -3.58
N ILE A 115 11.04 -0.42 -2.96
CA ILE A 115 11.77 -1.70 -2.83
C ILE A 115 12.04 -2.29 -4.21
N GLY A 116 13.26 -2.78 -4.43
CA GLY A 116 13.69 -3.46 -5.64
C GLY A 116 15.13 -3.18 -6.00
N ASP A 117 15.58 -3.80 -7.08
CA ASP A 117 16.94 -3.65 -7.63
C ASP A 117 16.90 -2.75 -8.86
N VAL A 118 17.90 -1.87 -8.95
CA VAL A 118 17.98 -0.90 -10.05
C VAL A 118 19.44 -0.66 -10.43
N THR A 119 19.70 -0.46 -11.70
CA THR A 119 21.04 -0.11 -12.20
C THR A 119 21.14 1.39 -12.43
N ILE A 120 22.13 2.02 -11.80
CA ILE A 120 22.54 3.40 -12.09
C ILE A 120 23.72 3.37 -13.05
N THR A 121 23.59 4.07 -14.15
CA THR A 121 24.59 4.15 -15.20
C THR A 121 25.17 5.56 -15.26
N ALA A 122 26.49 5.65 -15.33
CA ALA A 122 27.24 6.87 -15.59
C ALA A 122 27.89 6.75 -16.97
N THR A 123 27.62 7.66 -17.88
CA THR A 123 28.16 7.67 -19.24
C THR A 123 28.91 8.97 -19.48
N PRO A 124 30.20 8.92 -19.80
CA PRO A 124 30.94 10.11 -20.26
C PRO A 124 30.37 10.60 -21.59
N ASN A 125 30.51 11.90 -21.89
CA ASN A 125 29.92 12.50 -23.09
C ASN A 125 30.77 12.39 -24.35
N ALA A 126 31.92 11.74 -24.29
CA ALA A 126 32.77 11.55 -25.48
C ALA A 126 32.20 10.48 -26.42
N ALA A 127 32.48 10.61 -27.71
CA ALA A 127 32.17 9.58 -28.69
C ALA A 127 32.92 8.28 -28.34
N GLY A 128 32.26 7.13 -28.45
CA GLY A 128 32.82 5.81 -28.13
C GLY A 128 33.07 5.56 -26.63
N ALA A 129 32.62 6.46 -25.75
CA ALA A 129 32.88 6.33 -24.32
C ALA A 129 32.21 5.09 -23.70
N THR A 130 32.95 4.44 -22.80
CA THR A 130 32.51 3.26 -22.07
C THR A 130 31.81 3.69 -20.75
N PRO A 131 30.54 3.34 -20.55
CA PRO A 131 29.82 3.64 -19.30
C PRO A 131 30.26 2.72 -18.16
N ALA A 132 30.02 3.17 -16.93
CA ALA A 132 30.09 2.33 -15.74
C ALA A 132 28.73 2.25 -15.05
N THR A 133 28.51 1.16 -14.31
CA THR A 133 27.24 0.88 -13.65
C THR A 133 27.43 0.56 -12.17
N CYS A 134 26.41 0.93 -11.37
CA CYS A 134 26.28 0.53 -9.99
C CYS A 134 24.90 -0.11 -9.79
N THR A 135 24.86 -1.31 -9.22
CA THR A 135 23.60 -1.93 -8.81
C THR A 135 23.18 -1.38 -7.44
N VAL A 136 21.95 -0.87 -7.35
CA VAL A 136 21.42 -0.33 -6.10
C VAL A 136 20.25 -1.21 -5.65
N HIS A 137 20.39 -1.82 -4.46
CA HIS A 137 19.39 -2.61 -3.79
C HIS A 137 18.62 -1.71 -2.82
N VAL A 138 17.37 -1.40 -3.15
CA VAL A 138 16.51 -0.61 -2.28
C VAL A 138 15.65 -1.54 -1.43
N TYR A 139 15.75 -1.44 -0.11
CA TYR A 139 14.98 -2.24 0.84
C TYR A 139 14.19 -1.35 1.80
N ASP A 140 13.28 -1.96 2.55
CA ASP A 140 12.53 -1.31 3.62
C ASP A 140 12.36 -2.26 4.81
N GLU A 141 12.00 -1.71 5.98
CA GLU A 141 11.66 -2.45 7.19
C GLU A 141 10.24 -2.02 7.59
N VAL A 142 9.26 -2.84 7.21
CA VAL A 142 7.83 -2.53 7.39
C VAL A 142 7.25 -3.26 8.60
N ALA A 143 7.68 -4.48 8.85
CA ALA A 143 7.22 -5.30 9.96
C ALA A 143 8.38 -6.09 10.58
N GLN A 144 8.17 -6.61 11.80
CA GLN A 144 9.12 -7.49 12.46
C GLN A 144 8.43 -8.64 13.19
N ILE A 145 9.15 -9.75 13.32
CA ILE A 145 8.85 -10.85 14.25
C ILE A 145 10.08 -10.98 15.13
N ASP A 146 9.94 -10.83 16.43
CA ASP A 146 11.05 -10.69 17.38
C ASP A 146 12.05 -9.61 16.90
N GLU A 147 13.30 -9.97 16.64
CA GLU A 147 14.34 -9.06 16.13
C GLU A 147 14.48 -9.09 14.60
N THR A 148 13.79 -10.03 13.91
CA THR A 148 13.88 -10.18 12.46
C THR A 148 12.94 -9.22 11.76
N LYS A 149 13.49 -8.38 10.88
CA LYS A 149 12.74 -7.36 10.14
C LYS A 149 12.42 -7.81 8.74
N TYR A 150 11.25 -7.39 8.26
CA TYR A 150 10.70 -7.78 6.97
C TYR A 150 10.36 -6.55 6.13
N PRO A 151 10.60 -6.62 4.80
CA PRO A 151 10.36 -5.50 3.89
C PRO A 151 8.87 -5.20 3.67
N THR A 152 8.00 -6.16 3.92
CA THR A 152 6.54 -6.02 3.81
C THR A 152 5.85 -6.83 4.89
N ILE A 153 4.59 -6.50 5.17
CA ILE A 153 3.76 -7.26 6.12
C ILE A 153 3.49 -8.68 5.60
N GLU A 154 3.36 -8.85 4.28
CA GLU A 154 3.17 -10.16 3.66
C GLU A 154 4.39 -11.05 3.84
N ALA A 155 5.60 -10.50 3.74
CA ALA A 155 6.83 -11.24 3.98
C ALA A 155 6.92 -11.70 5.45
N ALA A 156 6.55 -10.84 6.40
CA ALA A 156 6.46 -11.21 7.81
C ALA A 156 5.40 -12.30 8.03
N LEU A 157 4.21 -12.16 7.45
CA LEU A 157 3.13 -13.14 7.57
C LEU A 157 3.51 -14.51 6.97
N ALA A 158 4.23 -14.53 5.86
CA ALA A 158 4.71 -15.77 5.25
C ALA A 158 5.73 -16.49 6.14
N ALA A 159 6.60 -15.73 6.84
CA ALA A 159 7.62 -16.26 7.74
C ALA A 159 7.06 -16.67 9.12
N ALA A 160 5.98 -16.04 9.57
CA ALA A 160 5.40 -16.26 10.90
C ALA A 160 5.08 -17.72 11.20
N GLN A 161 5.28 -18.14 12.45
CA GLN A 161 4.87 -19.41 13.01
C GLN A 161 3.63 -19.23 13.90
N GLU A 162 3.07 -20.34 14.40
CA GLU A 162 1.97 -20.29 15.38
C GLU A 162 2.40 -19.53 16.63
N ASN A 163 1.53 -18.63 17.09
CA ASN A 163 1.69 -17.76 18.25
C ASN A 163 2.72 -16.63 18.10
N ASP A 164 3.29 -16.43 16.91
CA ASP A 164 4.15 -15.28 16.68
C ASP A 164 3.40 -13.95 16.78
N THR A 165 4.16 -12.91 17.13
CA THR A 165 3.70 -11.54 17.05
C THR A 165 4.38 -10.83 15.87
N ILE A 166 3.55 -10.39 14.91
CA ILE A 166 4.00 -9.51 13.83
C ILE A 166 3.75 -8.07 14.26
N THR A 167 4.80 -7.29 14.43
CA THR A 167 4.73 -5.87 14.83
C THR A 167 4.98 -4.99 13.62
N LEU A 168 4.11 -4.01 13.35
CA LEU A 168 4.39 -2.98 12.34
C LEU A 168 5.43 -1.97 12.86
N LEU A 169 6.34 -1.58 11.98
CA LEU A 169 7.37 -0.57 12.22
C LEU A 169 7.03 0.78 11.58
N LYS A 170 6.06 0.80 10.68
CA LYS A 170 5.53 1.96 9.96
C LYS A 170 4.17 1.63 9.34
N ASN A 171 3.50 2.64 8.77
CA ASN A 171 2.32 2.38 7.95
C ASN A 171 2.65 1.42 6.81
N ALA A 172 1.79 0.44 6.62
CA ALA A 172 1.90 -0.56 5.58
C ALA A 172 0.72 -0.48 4.62
N ALA A 173 0.96 -0.79 3.37
CA ALA A 173 -0.08 -0.85 2.36
C ALA A 173 0.11 -2.08 1.46
N SER A 174 -0.99 -2.68 1.04
CA SER A 174 -0.98 -3.82 0.13
C SER A 174 -2.10 -3.75 -0.90
N ALA A 175 -1.79 -4.16 -2.12
CA ALA A 175 -2.81 -4.41 -3.14
C ALA A 175 -3.44 -5.80 -3.01
N LYS A 176 -3.02 -6.61 -2.03
CA LYS A 176 -3.53 -7.97 -1.78
C LYS A 176 -4.21 -8.04 -0.41
N THR A 177 -5.12 -8.96 -0.25
CA THR A 177 -5.69 -9.32 1.05
C THR A 177 -4.67 -10.07 1.87
N LEU A 178 -4.46 -9.69 3.13
CA LEU A 178 -3.71 -10.49 4.09
C LEU A 178 -4.59 -11.66 4.54
N GLN A 179 -4.26 -12.85 4.07
CA GLN A 179 -4.95 -14.09 4.47
C GLN A 179 -4.18 -14.73 5.63
N ILE A 180 -4.77 -14.72 6.81
CA ILE A 180 -4.14 -15.23 8.03
C ILE A 180 -4.74 -16.61 8.34
N GLY A 181 -3.92 -17.64 8.15
CA GLY A 181 -4.27 -19.04 8.39
C GLY A 181 -3.54 -19.65 9.58
N LYS A 182 -2.83 -18.86 10.36
CA LYS A 182 -2.11 -19.25 11.59
C LYS A 182 -2.61 -18.44 12.76
N SER A 183 -2.54 -19.00 13.95
CA SER A 183 -2.86 -18.27 15.17
C SER A 183 -1.69 -17.33 15.50
N ILE A 184 -1.90 -16.04 15.37
CA ILE A 184 -0.87 -15.01 15.54
C ILE A 184 -1.42 -13.77 16.24
N THR A 185 -0.52 -12.93 16.75
CA THR A 185 -0.82 -11.55 17.11
C THR A 185 -0.32 -10.62 16.00
N LEU A 186 -1.19 -9.74 15.51
CA LEU A 186 -0.82 -8.64 14.64
C LEU A 186 -0.85 -7.35 15.44
N ASP A 187 0.32 -6.84 15.82
CA ASP A 187 0.48 -5.61 16.58
C ASP A 187 0.74 -4.45 15.61
N LEU A 188 -0.27 -3.62 15.43
CA LEU A 188 -0.20 -2.45 14.56
C LEU A 188 0.37 -1.22 15.29
N GLY A 189 0.36 -1.21 16.63
CA GLY A 189 0.79 -0.06 17.42
C GLY A 189 0.05 1.22 17.00
N ASP A 190 0.79 2.26 16.63
CA ASP A 190 0.26 3.52 16.10
C ASP A 190 0.13 3.55 14.56
N TYR A 191 0.47 2.44 13.90
CA TYR A 191 0.52 2.38 12.46
C TYR A 191 -0.74 1.79 11.84
N LYS A 192 -0.97 2.14 10.57
CA LYS A 192 -2.11 1.66 9.79
C LYS A 192 -1.68 0.65 8.75
N PHE A 193 -2.50 -0.37 8.59
CA PHE A 193 -2.47 -1.22 7.41
C PHE A 193 -3.59 -0.81 6.45
N GLU A 194 -3.24 -0.43 5.22
CA GLU A 194 -4.20 -0.02 4.18
C GLU A 194 -4.23 -1.02 3.03
N ARG A 195 -5.43 -1.52 2.73
CA ARG A 195 -5.68 -2.28 1.51
C ARG A 195 -5.91 -1.30 0.37
N THR A 196 -4.90 -1.17 -0.50
CA THR A 196 -5.01 -0.33 -1.70
C THR A 196 -5.72 -1.10 -2.82
N GLY A 197 -6.51 -0.41 -3.59
CA GLY A 197 -7.27 -0.99 -4.70
C GLY A 197 -8.78 -1.06 -4.42
N SER A 198 -9.53 -1.05 -5.48
CA SER A 198 -10.99 -1.06 -5.50
C SER A 198 -11.51 -2.41 -6.01
N GLY A 199 -12.75 -2.70 -5.70
CA GLY A 199 -13.49 -3.89 -6.13
C GLY A 199 -14.34 -4.45 -4.99
N ASN A 200 -15.40 -5.16 -5.31
CA ASN A 200 -16.33 -5.74 -4.33
C ASN A 200 -15.66 -6.75 -3.37
N GLU A 201 -14.47 -7.23 -3.74
CA GLU A 201 -13.67 -8.20 -2.99
C GLU A 201 -12.46 -7.55 -2.26
N ALA A 202 -12.41 -6.21 -2.15
CA ALA A 202 -11.30 -5.50 -1.51
C ALA A 202 -11.32 -5.61 0.01
N ARG A 203 -10.91 -6.78 0.52
CA ARG A 203 -10.72 -7.07 1.95
C ARG A 203 -9.31 -6.77 2.37
N ALA A 204 -9.09 -6.14 3.53
CA ALA A 204 -7.75 -5.91 4.03
C ALA A 204 -7.20 -7.16 4.74
N ILE A 205 -7.89 -7.63 5.77
CA ILE A 205 -7.48 -8.80 6.55
C ILE A 205 -8.59 -9.85 6.51
N TYR A 206 -8.20 -11.09 6.22
CA TYR A 206 -9.09 -12.23 6.14
C TYR A 206 -8.57 -13.35 7.05
N ILE A 207 -9.37 -13.74 8.05
CA ILE A 207 -9.02 -14.75 9.02
C ILE A 207 -9.62 -16.08 8.57
N ASN A 208 -8.75 -17.03 8.28
CA ASN A 208 -9.11 -18.34 7.77
C ASN A 208 -9.62 -19.26 8.88
N ASP A 209 -10.21 -20.38 8.44
CA ASP A 209 -10.61 -21.49 9.28
C ASP A 209 -9.43 -21.99 10.15
N GLY A 210 -9.69 -22.19 11.42
CA GLY A 210 -8.73 -22.68 12.41
C GLY A 210 -7.76 -21.65 12.97
N ALA A 211 -7.67 -20.46 12.38
CA ALA A 211 -6.80 -19.41 12.90
C ALA A 211 -7.45 -18.67 14.09
N ASP A 212 -6.65 -18.40 15.13
CA ASP A 212 -7.00 -17.56 16.28
C ASP A 212 -6.10 -16.32 16.26
N VAL A 213 -6.65 -15.18 15.84
CA VAL A 213 -5.90 -13.97 15.55
C VAL A 213 -6.23 -12.88 16.57
N THR A 214 -5.20 -12.28 17.15
CA THR A 214 -5.35 -11.08 17.95
C THR A 214 -4.80 -9.88 17.17
N ILE A 215 -5.61 -8.84 16.99
CA ILE A 215 -5.17 -7.55 16.44
C ILE A 215 -5.06 -6.55 17.58
N LYS A 216 -3.87 -5.98 17.78
CA LYS A 216 -3.57 -4.92 18.72
C LYS A 216 -3.29 -3.63 17.97
N ALA A 217 -3.86 -2.53 18.42
CA ALA A 217 -3.54 -1.21 17.92
C ALA A 217 -3.84 -0.15 18.97
N ASN A 218 -3.07 0.94 18.94
CA ASN A 218 -3.40 2.17 19.67
C ASN A 218 -4.47 2.95 18.90
N GLU A 219 -4.95 4.07 19.43
CA GLU A 219 -5.99 4.89 18.80
C GLU A 219 -5.61 5.38 17.38
N ALA A 220 -4.35 5.71 17.15
CA ALA A 220 -3.84 6.16 15.84
C ALA A 220 -3.66 5.02 14.82
N GLY A 221 -3.47 3.80 15.32
CA GLY A 221 -3.29 2.61 14.50
C GLY A 221 -4.60 2.01 14.01
N GLY A 222 -4.50 1.02 13.14
CA GLY A 222 -5.70 0.30 12.68
C GLY A 222 -5.63 -0.19 11.23
N VAL A 223 -6.81 -0.46 10.67
CA VAL A 223 -6.94 -1.04 9.33
C VAL A 223 -7.89 -0.20 8.48
N LYS A 224 -7.48 0.06 7.24
CA LYS A 224 -8.30 0.76 6.26
C LYS A 224 -8.47 -0.05 4.97
N ALA A 225 -9.68 -0.06 4.44
CA ALA A 225 -10.01 -0.68 3.16
C ALA A 225 -11.19 0.04 2.48
N ALA A 226 -11.40 -0.22 1.20
CA ALA A 226 -12.57 0.29 0.50
C ALA A 226 -13.84 -0.49 0.89
N THR A 227 -13.77 -1.82 0.96
CA THR A 227 -14.95 -2.66 1.16
C THR A 227 -15.00 -3.29 2.55
N ILE A 228 -14.01 -4.10 2.94
CA ILE A 228 -14.00 -4.81 4.23
C ILE A 228 -12.65 -4.60 4.89
N ALA A 229 -12.62 -4.04 6.11
CA ALA A 229 -11.36 -3.93 6.86
C ALA A 229 -10.97 -5.28 7.47
N LEU A 230 -11.86 -5.92 8.22
CA LEU A 230 -11.62 -7.20 8.86
C LEU A 230 -12.72 -8.20 8.46
N GLN A 231 -12.33 -9.38 8.01
CA GLN A 231 -13.25 -10.48 7.77
C GLN A 231 -12.86 -11.71 8.58
N VAL A 232 -13.79 -12.24 9.36
CA VAL A 232 -13.67 -13.53 10.05
C VAL A 232 -14.45 -14.55 9.27
N ASN A 233 -13.82 -15.64 8.91
CA ASN A 233 -14.46 -16.72 8.17
C ASN A 233 -14.84 -17.88 9.09
N ALA A 234 -15.67 -18.76 8.61
CA ALA A 234 -16.13 -19.95 9.32
C ALA A 234 -14.97 -20.73 9.96
N GLY A 235 -15.02 -20.99 11.26
CA GLY A 235 -13.98 -21.62 12.04
C GLY A 235 -12.86 -20.69 12.50
N GLY A 236 -12.80 -19.44 12.01
CA GLY A 236 -11.83 -18.45 12.44
C GLY A 236 -12.25 -17.77 13.77
N LYS A 237 -11.24 -17.28 14.49
CA LYS A 237 -11.42 -16.49 15.70
C LYS A 237 -10.64 -15.19 15.61
N LEU A 238 -11.25 -14.10 16.07
CA LEU A 238 -10.65 -12.77 16.09
C LEU A 238 -10.84 -12.11 17.43
N THR A 239 -9.74 -11.59 18.00
CA THR A 239 -9.76 -10.68 19.14
C THR A 239 -9.24 -9.31 18.72
N ILE A 240 -10.00 -8.25 18.94
CA ILE A 240 -9.65 -6.87 18.62
C ILE A 240 -9.34 -6.12 19.92
N GLN A 241 -8.12 -5.60 20.04
CA GLN A 241 -7.63 -4.85 21.20
C GLN A 241 -7.25 -3.42 20.76
N GLY A 242 -8.25 -2.55 20.59
CA GLY A 242 -8.09 -1.16 20.19
C GLY A 242 -7.95 -0.93 18.67
N GLY A 243 -7.60 0.30 18.29
CA GLY A 243 -7.38 0.72 16.90
C GLY A 243 -8.63 1.27 16.19
N THR A 244 -8.40 1.79 14.98
CA THR A 244 -9.47 2.33 14.12
C THR A 244 -9.63 1.46 12.86
N TYR A 245 -10.86 1.05 12.58
CA TYR A 245 -11.22 0.19 11.45
C TYR A 245 -12.17 0.94 10.53
N GLU A 246 -11.66 1.29 9.33
CA GLU A 246 -12.36 2.18 8.38
C GLU A 246 -12.58 1.46 7.04
N ALA A 247 -13.83 1.19 6.71
CA ALA A 247 -14.26 0.59 5.45
C ALA A 247 -15.80 0.69 5.33
N ALA A 248 -16.38 0.29 4.19
CA ALA A 248 -17.84 0.10 4.12
C ALA A 248 -18.30 -0.92 5.18
N TYR A 249 -17.56 -2.00 5.34
CA TYR A 249 -17.71 -2.96 6.45
C TYR A 249 -16.43 -2.95 7.29
N ALA A 250 -16.46 -2.32 8.45
CA ALA A 250 -15.31 -2.29 9.36
C ALA A 250 -14.97 -3.69 9.88
N LEU A 251 -16.02 -4.50 10.11
CA LEU A 251 -15.90 -5.92 10.47
C LEU A 251 -17.02 -6.71 9.80
N ALA A 252 -16.69 -7.83 9.20
CA ALA A 252 -17.64 -8.78 8.64
C ALA A 252 -17.35 -10.20 9.15
N SER A 253 -18.36 -10.90 9.64
CA SER A 253 -18.27 -12.28 10.13
C SER A 253 -19.13 -13.18 9.28
N PHE A 254 -18.54 -14.30 8.82
CA PHE A 254 -19.19 -15.26 7.92
C PHE A 254 -18.98 -16.68 8.42
N SER A 255 -19.98 -17.23 9.04
CA SER A 255 -20.03 -18.64 9.42
C SER A 255 -20.45 -19.57 8.27
N SER A 256 -20.43 -20.86 8.50
CA SER A 256 -20.89 -21.89 7.56
C SER A 256 -21.80 -22.90 8.25
N ALA A 257 -22.44 -23.77 7.48
CA ALA A 257 -23.32 -24.82 8.00
C ALA A 257 -22.66 -25.73 9.08
N THR A 258 -21.34 -25.81 9.09
CA THR A 258 -20.60 -26.71 9.98
C THR A 258 -19.67 -26.02 10.97
N LYS A 259 -19.41 -24.71 10.76
CA LYS A 259 -18.43 -23.97 11.57
C LYS A 259 -18.93 -22.55 11.85
N ALA A 260 -18.98 -22.20 13.12
CA ALA A 260 -19.21 -20.84 13.57
C ALA A 260 -17.95 -19.98 13.39
N ALA A 261 -18.14 -18.66 13.30
CA ALA A 261 -17.08 -17.69 13.43
C ALA A 261 -17.19 -16.98 14.80
N TYR A 262 -16.05 -16.61 15.36
CA TYR A 262 -15.98 -16.05 16.71
C TYR A 262 -15.24 -14.71 16.70
N THR A 263 -15.83 -13.68 17.28
CA THR A 263 -15.20 -12.38 17.41
C THR A 263 -15.34 -11.83 18.83
N THR A 264 -14.23 -11.37 19.40
CA THR A 264 -14.21 -10.64 20.67
C THR A 264 -13.66 -9.23 20.41
N ILE A 265 -14.44 -8.21 20.71
CA ILE A 265 -14.03 -6.81 20.63
C ILE A 265 -13.81 -6.32 22.05
N VAL A 266 -12.55 -6.09 22.42
CA VAL A 266 -12.19 -5.53 23.73
C VAL A 266 -12.35 -4.02 23.70
N ASP A 267 -11.85 -3.39 22.63
CA ASP A 267 -11.96 -1.95 22.35
C ASP A 267 -11.70 -1.68 20.86
N GLY A 268 -11.96 -0.46 20.38
CA GLY A 268 -11.68 0.01 19.02
C GLY A 268 -12.72 0.98 18.50
N VAL A 269 -12.40 1.64 17.39
CA VAL A 269 -13.28 2.58 16.69
C VAL A 269 -13.65 2.01 15.33
N PHE A 270 -14.94 1.75 15.13
CA PHE A 270 -15.48 1.15 13.92
C PHE A 270 -16.18 2.22 13.08
N LYS A 271 -15.59 2.55 11.92
CA LYS A 271 -16.09 3.50 10.93
C LYS A 271 -16.54 2.73 9.68
N GLY A 272 -17.71 2.12 9.78
CA GLY A 272 -18.34 1.23 8.83
C GLY A 272 -19.12 0.15 9.54
N PHE A 273 -19.92 -0.60 8.80
CA PHE A 273 -20.78 -1.64 9.37
C PHE A 273 -19.97 -2.70 10.14
N VAL A 274 -20.48 -3.09 11.30
CA VAL A 274 -20.14 -4.37 11.92
C VAL A 274 -21.25 -5.34 11.57
N TYR A 275 -20.91 -6.36 10.79
CA TYR A 275 -21.87 -7.16 10.06
C TYR A 275 -21.66 -8.65 10.28
N THR A 276 -22.73 -9.37 10.57
CA THR A 276 -22.74 -10.83 10.53
C THR A 276 -23.69 -11.31 9.44
N ASN A 277 -23.22 -12.25 8.62
CA ASN A 277 -24.04 -12.87 7.58
C ASN A 277 -23.75 -14.35 7.51
N GLY A 278 -24.38 -15.10 8.37
CA GLY A 278 -24.24 -16.54 8.42
C GLY A 278 -25.17 -17.31 7.48
N ASN A 279 -26.03 -16.64 6.72
CA ASN A 279 -27.03 -17.31 5.87
C ASN A 279 -27.77 -18.45 6.62
N GLY A 280 -28.16 -18.20 7.89
CA GLY A 280 -28.76 -19.20 8.76
C GLY A 280 -27.76 -20.03 9.57
N HIS A 281 -26.46 -19.66 9.54
CA HIS A 281 -25.40 -20.30 10.30
C HIS A 281 -24.95 -19.45 11.48
N ASP A 282 -24.34 -20.04 12.48
CA ASP A 282 -24.14 -19.43 13.78
C ASP A 282 -22.84 -18.61 13.84
N ASP A 283 -22.94 -17.36 14.26
CA ASP A 283 -21.83 -16.47 14.60
C ASP A 283 -21.87 -16.09 16.09
N HIS A 284 -20.71 -15.84 16.66
CA HIS A 284 -20.59 -15.44 18.06
C HIS A 284 -19.76 -14.16 18.17
N ILE A 285 -20.39 -13.09 18.68
CA ILE A 285 -19.71 -11.81 18.90
C ILE A 285 -19.84 -11.40 20.37
N THR A 286 -18.70 -11.08 20.99
CA THR A 286 -18.66 -10.48 22.33
C THR A 286 -18.04 -9.08 22.22
N ILE A 287 -18.76 -8.07 22.68
CA ILE A 287 -18.35 -6.67 22.68
C ILE A 287 -18.16 -6.25 24.13
N ASN A 288 -16.91 -5.95 24.51
CA ASN A 288 -16.53 -5.50 25.84
C ASN A 288 -16.33 -3.97 25.91
N GLY A 289 -16.27 -3.30 24.76
CA GLY A 289 -16.06 -1.86 24.65
C GLY A 289 -16.06 -1.41 23.18
N GLY A 290 -15.52 -0.22 22.95
CA GLY A 290 -15.37 0.35 21.61
C GLY A 290 -16.43 1.35 21.21
N THR A 291 -16.20 2.02 20.09
CA THR A 291 -17.07 3.05 19.52
C THR A 291 -17.51 2.65 18.11
N TYR A 292 -18.82 2.58 17.91
CA TYR A 292 -19.46 2.14 16.68
C TYR A 292 -20.13 3.34 16.01
N ASN A 293 -19.57 3.81 14.91
CA ASN A 293 -20.08 5.00 14.21
C ASN A 293 -21.01 4.66 13.04
N ASP A 294 -21.16 3.38 12.73
CA ASP A 294 -22.10 2.87 11.74
C ASP A 294 -22.80 1.61 12.29
N MET A 295 -23.80 1.12 11.59
CA MET A 295 -24.73 0.11 12.07
C MET A 295 -24.05 -1.20 12.51
N LEU A 296 -24.50 -1.73 13.64
CA LEU A 296 -24.25 -3.11 14.04
C LEU A 296 -25.41 -3.97 13.56
N TYR A 297 -25.14 -4.84 12.58
CA TYR A 297 -26.14 -5.69 11.95
C TYR A 297 -25.87 -7.17 12.25
N LEU A 298 -26.79 -7.80 12.99
CA LEU A 298 -26.66 -9.15 13.53
C LEU A 298 -27.74 -10.05 12.89
N ALA A 299 -27.37 -10.75 11.80
CA ALA A 299 -28.31 -11.48 10.96
C ALA A 299 -27.88 -12.93 10.67
N SER A 300 -27.16 -13.56 11.60
CA SER A 300 -26.73 -14.96 11.44
C SER A 300 -27.82 -15.98 11.84
N GLY A 301 -27.48 -17.20 12.18
CA GLY A 301 -28.45 -18.24 12.53
C GLY A 301 -29.06 -18.12 13.92
N ASP A 302 -30.10 -18.90 14.19
CA ASP A 302 -30.86 -18.85 15.45
C ASP A 302 -30.04 -19.21 16.69
N LYS A 303 -28.94 -19.94 16.56
CA LYS A 303 -28.05 -20.29 17.66
C LYS A 303 -26.90 -19.30 17.83
N SER A 304 -26.87 -18.23 17.02
CA SER A 304 -25.89 -17.16 17.18
C SER A 304 -26.05 -16.51 18.53
N THR A 305 -24.92 -16.13 19.12
CA THR A 305 -24.90 -15.43 20.41
C THR A 305 -24.12 -14.13 20.30
N TYR A 306 -24.78 -13.07 20.72
CA TYR A 306 -24.22 -11.73 20.73
C TYR A 306 -24.28 -11.20 22.16
N VAL A 307 -23.16 -10.75 22.69
CA VAL A 307 -23.07 -10.21 24.05
C VAL A 307 -22.46 -8.81 23.97
N ILE A 308 -23.14 -7.82 24.47
CA ILE A 308 -22.67 -6.45 24.62
C ILE A 308 -22.50 -6.17 26.11
N ASN A 309 -21.24 -6.16 26.59
CA ASN A 309 -20.95 -5.84 27.98
C ASN A 309 -20.81 -4.33 28.18
N ASP A 310 -20.21 -3.61 27.21
CA ASP A 310 -20.08 -2.15 27.17
C ASP A 310 -19.81 -1.67 25.73
N GLY A 311 -19.80 -0.37 25.52
CA GLY A 311 -19.47 0.29 24.23
C GLY A 311 -20.32 1.53 23.98
N THR A 312 -19.89 2.32 23.00
CA THR A 312 -20.65 3.51 22.54
C THR A 312 -21.14 3.28 21.11
N PHE A 313 -22.45 3.18 20.96
CA PHE A 313 -23.12 2.94 19.69
C PHE A 313 -23.77 4.25 19.23
N ASN A 314 -23.12 4.93 18.28
CA ASN A 314 -23.59 6.22 17.73
C ASN A 314 -24.63 6.05 16.61
N THR A 315 -25.21 4.86 16.50
CA THR A 315 -26.13 4.46 15.44
C THR A 315 -27.03 3.31 15.90
N SER A 316 -27.92 2.87 15.02
CA SER A 316 -28.81 1.76 15.29
C SER A 316 -28.12 0.41 15.36
N LEU A 317 -28.61 -0.46 16.21
CA LEU A 317 -28.33 -1.89 16.24
C LEU A 317 -29.55 -2.61 15.68
N GLU A 318 -29.32 -3.52 14.74
CA GLU A 318 -30.33 -4.37 14.12
C GLU A 318 -30.02 -5.85 14.39
N ILE A 319 -31.00 -6.61 14.82
CA ILE A 319 -30.90 -8.06 15.03
C ILE A 319 -32.05 -8.77 14.30
N ASP A 320 -31.72 -9.68 13.39
CA ASP A 320 -32.69 -10.47 12.63
C ASP A 320 -32.76 -11.93 13.09
N ALA A 321 -31.72 -12.45 13.74
CA ALA A 321 -31.70 -13.81 14.26
C ALA A 321 -30.69 -13.97 15.40
N GLY A 322 -30.89 -14.98 16.25
CA GLY A 322 -30.00 -15.32 17.34
C GLY A 322 -30.37 -14.63 18.67
N LYS A 323 -29.50 -14.76 19.65
CA LYS A 323 -29.69 -14.23 20.99
C LYS A 323 -28.71 -13.09 21.26
N LEU A 324 -29.26 -11.92 21.63
CA LEU A 324 -28.52 -10.74 22.06
C LEU A 324 -28.73 -10.48 23.55
N ASP A 325 -27.67 -10.51 24.33
CA ASP A 325 -27.62 -10.09 25.72
C ASP A 325 -26.91 -8.75 25.85
N ILE A 326 -27.57 -7.69 26.27
CA ILE A 326 -27.03 -6.37 26.54
C ILE A 326 -26.88 -6.20 28.05
N MET A 327 -25.62 -6.08 28.49
CA MET A 327 -25.26 -5.94 29.90
C MET A 327 -24.97 -4.48 30.27
N GLY A 328 -24.57 -3.67 29.30
CA GLY A 328 -24.22 -2.26 29.46
C GLY A 328 -24.04 -1.56 28.11
N GLY A 329 -23.51 -0.34 28.14
CA GLY A 329 -23.22 0.46 26.96
C GLY A 329 -24.08 1.68 26.76
N THR A 330 -23.64 2.58 25.90
CA THR A 330 -24.36 3.80 25.53
C THR A 330 -24.86 3.70 24.10
N PHE A 331 -26.18 3.78 23.93
CA PHE A 331 -26.82 3.66 22.62
C PHE A 331 -27.45 4.99 22.23
N LYS A 332 -27.13 5.50 21.04
CA LYS A 332 -27.66 6.76 20.51
C LYS A 332 -28.38 6.48 19.20
N ALA A 333 -29.57 7.01 19.04
CA ALA A 333 -30.25 6.98 17.76
C ALA A 333 -29.51 7.87 16.75
N ARG A 334 -29.40 7.43 15.52
CA ARG A 334 -28.86 8.26 14.42
C ARG A 334 -29.87 9.36 14.10
N VAL A 335 -29.47 10.61 14.22
CA VAL A 335 -30.26 11.78 13.81
C VAL A 335 -29.79 12.25 12.44
N ASP A 336 -30.67 12.26 11.45
CA ASP A 336 -30.42 12.96 10.19
C ASP A 336 -30.59 14.47 10.41
N THR A 337 -29.48 15.17 10.51
CA THR A 337 -29.46 16.63 10.72
C THR A 337 -29.92 17.43 9.50
N THR A 338 -30.03 16.79 8.31
CA THR A 338 -30.37 17.49 7.07
C THR A 338 -31.89 17.75 6.96
N ASN A 339 -32.74 16.88 7.53
CA ASN A 339 -34.18 16.98 7.40
C ASN A 339 -34.95 16.96 8.73
N ASN A 340 -34.26 17.02 9.87
CA ASN A 340 -34.84 16.97 11.22
C ASN A 340 -35.77 15.74 11.46
N VAL A 341 -35.57 14.69 10.71
CA VAL A 341 -36.29 13.42 10.81
C VAL A 341 -35.28 12.36 11.22
N ASN A 342 -35.61 11.55 12.21
CA ASN A 342 -34.86 10.33 12.47
C ASN A 342 -34.96 9.44 11.24
N LYS A 343 -33.95 9.48 10.39
CA LYS A 343 -33.85 8.54 9.26
C LYS A 343 -33.07 7.33 9.72
N PRO A 344 -33.63 6.14 9.49
CA PRO A 344 -32.88 4.91 9.65
C PRO A 344 -31.69 4.88 8.71
N ALA A 345 -30.63 4.22 9.11
CA ALA A 345 -29.62 3.83 8.18
C ALA A 345 -30.27 2.93 7.12
N THR A 346 -30.35 3.38 5.89
CA THR A 346 -30.74 2.51 4.79
C THR A 346 -29.61 1.50 4.59
N ASN A 347 -29.82 0.25 4.98
CA ASN A 347 -28.94 -0.78 4.52
C ASN A 347 -29.33 -1.11 3.04
N ASN A 348 -28.35 -1.43 2.23
CA ASN A 348 -28.57 -1.80 0.84
C ASN A 348 -29.28 -3.15 0.65
N ASN A 349 -29.67 -3.81 1.73
CA ASN A 349 -30.26 -5.15 1.75
C ASN A 349 -31.79 -5.14 1.81
N GLY A 350 -32.44 -3.97 1.68
CA GLY A 350 -33.89 -3.88 1.56
C GLY A 350 -34.68 -4.04 2.84
N SER A 351 -34.04 -4.21 4.01
CA SER A 351 -34.71 -4.12 5.29
C SER A 351 -35.21 -2.70 5.49
N GLY A 352 -36.50 -2.56 5.74
CA GLY A 352 -37.18 -1.27 5.80
C GLY A 352 -36.64 -0.34 6.85
N ALA A 353 -36.87 0.93 6.59
CA ALA A 353 -36.49 2.05 7.41
C ALA A 353 -37.16 2.04 8.81
N TYR A 354 -36.53 1.41 9.78
CA TYR A 354 -37.00 1.46 11.17
C TYR A 354 -36.23 2.51 12.00
N VAL A 355 -36.94 3.31 12.73
CA VAL A 355 -36.38 4.32 13.61
C VAL A 355 -36.33 3.76 15.01
N GLY A 356 -35.16 3.29 15.43
CA GLY A 356 -34.96 2.75 16.78
C GLY A 356 -33.50 2.72 17.16
N ILE A 357 -33.22 2.68 18.44
CA ILE A 357 -31.89 2.45 18.99
C ILE A 357 -31.51 0.99 18.75
N ILE A 358 -32.45 0.09 19.03
CA ILE A 358 -32.36 -1.34 18.81
C ILE A 358 -33.57 -1.74 17.98
N VAL A 359 -33.30 -2.35 16.83
CA VAL A 359 -34.35 -2.81 15.91
C VAL A 359 -34.30 -4.32 15.86
N ILE A 360 -35.46 -4.92 16.24
CA ILE A 360 -35.67 -6.36 16.14
C ILE A 360 -36.52 -6.57 14.90
N CYS A 361 -35.90 -7.10 13.84
CA CYS A 361 -36.62 -7.33 12.60
C CYS A 361 -37.08 -8.79 12.51
N LYS A 362 -38.38 -8.96 12.43
CA LYS A 362 -38.97 -10.16 11.83
C LYS A 362 -39.54 -9.76 10.49
N PRO A 363 -38.86 -10.02 9.38
CA PRO A 363 -39.37 -9.61 8.07
C PRO A 363 -40.67 -10.35 7.74
N ASP A 364 -41.44 -9.67 6.92
CA ASP A 364 -42.66 -10.18 6.28
C ASP A 364 -42.43 -11.22 5.16
N GLY A 365 -41.27 -11.87 5.14
CA GLY A 365 -40.96 -12.94 4.19
C GLY A 365 -40.47 -12.49 2.81
N THR A 366 -40.13 -11.21 2.61
CA THR A 366 -39.76 -10.67 1.31
C THR A 366 -38.32 -10.19 1.19
N SER A 367 -37.45 -10.37 2.19
CA SER A 367 -36.05 -9.93 2.06
C SER A 367 -35.22 -10.87 1.20
N ALA A 368 -34.65 -10.33 0.14
CA ALA A 368 -33.92 -11.09 -0.88
C ALA A 368 -32.51 -11.58 -0.43
N ASN A 369 -31.99 -11.22 0.74
CA ASN A 369 -30.59 -11.43 1.08
C ASN A 369 -30.26 -11.66 2.58
N GLY A 370 -31.14 -12.14 3.40
CA GLY A 370 -30.83 -12.39 4.81
C GLY A 370 -31.56 -13.60 5.37
N TYR A 371 -30.88 -14.41 6.20
CA TYR A 371 -31.54 -15.35 7.07
C TYR A 371 -32.29 -14.59 8.14
N ILE A 372 -33.54 -15.00 8.29
CA ILE A 372 -34.47 -14.45 9.26
C ILE A 372 -34.91 -15.60 10.14
N GLY A 373 -34.52 -15.52 11.38
CA GLY A 373 -34.81 -16.51 12.37
C GLY A 373 -35.48 -15.88 13.60
N ASP A 374 -35.52 -16.63 14.68
CA ASP A 374 -35.98 -16.13 15.96
C ASP A 374 -34.91 -15.26 16.62
N ALA A 375 -35.21 -13.98 16.82
CA ALA A 375 -34.35 -13.06 17.55
C ALA A 375 -34.84 -12.91 19.00
N VAL A 376 -33.93 -13.08 19.97
CA VAL A 376 -34.17 -12.89 21.39
C VAL A 376 -33.25 -11.79 21.92
N VAL A 377 -33.82 -10.73 22.49
CA VAL A 377 -33.03 -9.63 23.07
C VAL A 377 -33.31 -9.53 24.57
N ASN A 378 -32.26 -9.61 25.37
CA ASN A 378 -32.30 -9.43 26.81
C ASN A 378 -31.48 -8.18 27.18
N ILE A 379 -32.13 -7.19 27.77
CA ILE A 379 -31.48 -5.99 28.28
C ILE A 379 -31.40 -6.11 29.79
N LYS A 380 -30.21 -6.20 30.34
CA LYS A 380 -29.94 -6.41 31.77
C LYS A 380 -29.28 -5.19 32.44
N GLY A 381 -28.78 -4.24 31.63
CA GLY A 381 -28.15 -3.02 32.08
C GLY A 381 -28.03 -2.00 30.97
N GLY A 382 -27.69 -0.74 31.29
CA GLY A 382 -27.49 0.36 30.34
C GLY A 382 -27.68 1.68 31.07
#